data_589123cf79bfbcbccede0676f01a6b48
#
_entry.id   589123cf79bfbcbccede0676f01a6b48
#
_cell.length_a   1.000
_cell.length_b   1.000
_cell.length_c   1.000
_cell.angle_alpha   90.00
_cell.angle_beta   90.00
_cell.angle_gamma   90.00
#
_symmetry.space_group_name_H-M   'P 1'
#
loop_
_entity.id
_entity.type
_entity.pdbx_description
1 polymer ?
#
loop_
_entity_poly.entity_id
_entity_poly.type
_entity_poly.pdbx_seq_one_letter_code
_entity_poly.pdbx_strand_id
1 'polypeptide(L)'
;YLDSKMRNPASLATLPKVPKVKRKVWNVQTFKEAIKLVDDDLLLLCMHLAFACSLRVGEITGLTWDDVIVDEEAIANNNARVIVNKELARISQSAMQKLKEKDIIKIFPTQKPHCTTRLVLKTPKTETSNRTVWLPTTLAQLLVQYKKDQQELKEFLGSAYNDYNLVIALENGNPVESRIVRDRFTTLCEEH
;
A
#
# COMPACT_ATOMS: atom_id res chain seq x y z
N TYR A 1 3.03 26.08 -29.35
CA TYR A 1 1.70 25.95 -29.97
C TYR A 1 1.84 25.06 -31.18
N LEU A 2 1.50 23.76 -31.06
CA LEU A 2 1.36 22.84 -32.18
C LEU A 2 0.08 23.20 -32.91
N ASP A 3 0.17 23.51 -34.20
CA ASP A 3 -0.95 23.80 -35.08
C ASP A 3 -1.93 22.62 -35.04
N SER A 4 -3.18 22.89 -34.63
CA SER A 4 -4.25 21.88 -34.50
C SER A 4 -4.60 21.18 -35.82
N LYS A 5 -4.04 21.63 -36.95
CA LYS A 5 -4.17 21.05 -38.28
C LYS A 5 -3.07 20.04 -38.65
N MET A 6 -2.01 19.92 -37.87
CA MET A 6 -0.98 18.90 -38.12
C MET A 6 -1.52 17.52 -37.78
N ARG A 7 -1.61 16.65 -38.78
CA ARG A 7 -1.88 15.21 -38.56
C ARG A 7 -0.85 14.63 -37.62
N ASN A 8 -1.27 13.95 -36.55
CA ASN A 8 -0.37 13.26 -35.65
C ASN A 8 0.45 12.23 -36.45
N PRO A 9 1.78 12.41 -36.61
CA PRO A 9 2.61 11.50 -37.41
C PRO A 9 2.63 10.07 -36.83
N ALA A 10 2.34 9.91 -35.52
CA ALA A 10 2.27 8.61 -34.89
C ALA A 10 0.95 7.85 -35.14
N SER A 11 -0.09 8.49 -35.75
CA SER A 11 -1.38 7.84 -35.97
C SER A 11 -1.32 6.63 -36.94
N LEU A 12 -0.28 6.57 -37.77
CA LEU A 12 -0.03 5.46 -38.72
C LEU A 12 1.07 4.51 -38.22
N ALA A 13 1.65 4.76 -37.05
CA ALA A 13 2.73 3.90 -36.52
C ALA A 13 2.13 2.58 -36.01
N THR A 14 2.64 1.47 -36.53
CA THR A 14 2.33 0.14 -36.03
C THR A 14 3.24 -0.16 -34.86
N LEU A 15 2.66 -0.31 -33.66
CA LEU A 15 3.43 -0.68 -32.49
C LEU A 15 4.02 -2.09 -32.65
N PRO A 16 5.32 -2.29 -32.39
CA PRO A 16 5.91 -3.62 -32.43
C PRO A 16 5.21 -4.54 -31.40
N LYS A 17 4.93 -5.77 -31.80
CA LYS A 17 4.40 -6.79 -30.88
C LYS A 17 5.48 -7.16 -29.87
N VAL A 18 5.36 -6.63 -28.64
CA VAL A 18 6.22 -7.05 -27.54
C VAL A 18 5.77 -8.44 -27.07
N PRO A 19 6.66 -9.44 -27.05
CA PRO A 19 6.31 -10.76 -26.55
C PRO A 19 5.88 -10.67 -25.09
N LYS A 20 4.75 -11.30 -24.76
CA LYS A 20 4.27 -11.36 -23.37
C LYS A 20 5.22 -12.24 -22.57
N VAL A 21 5.99 -11.64 -21.68
CA VAL A 21 6.79 -12.39 -20.70
C VAL A 21 5.85 -13.07 -19.70
N LYS A 22 5.89 -14.39 -19.63
CA LYS A 22 5.19 -15.14 -18.59
C LYS A 22 5.89 -14.87 -17.25
N ARG A 23 5.21 -14.14 -16.38
CA ARG A 23 5.70 -13.91 -15.01
C ARG A 23 5.52 -15.20 -14.19
N LYS A 24 6.52 -15.55 -13.40
CA LYS A 24 6.38 -16.59 -12.38
C LYS A 24 5.44 -16.07 -11.28
N VAL A 25 4.49 -16.89 -10.89
CA VAL A 25 3.56 -16.58 -9.80
C VAL A 25 3.84 -17.56 -8.67
N TRP A 26 3.92 -17.07 -7.45
CA TRP A 26 4.09 -17.92 -6.28
C TRP A 26 2.82 -18.74 -6.03
N ASN A 27 3.02 -20.01 -5.72
CA ASN A 27 1.96 -20.86 -5.21
C ASN A 27 1.91 -20.78 -3.68
N VAL A 28 0.92 -21.43 -3.07
CA VAL A 28 0.74 -21.44 -1.61
C VAL A 28 1.94 -22.02 -0.88
N GLN A 29 2.59 -23.05 -1.43
CA GLN A 29 3.75 -23.69 -0.81
C GLN A 29 4.95 -22.74 -0.80
N THR A 30 5.26 -22.10 -1.94
CA THR A 30 6.33 -21.09 -2.04
C THR A 30 6.08 -19.93 -1.06
N PHE A 31 4.82 -19.47 -0.95
CA PHE A 31 4.47 -18.42 0.02
C PHE A 31 4.73 -18.88 1.47
N LYS A 32 4.30 -20.11 1.84
CA LYS A 32 4.53 -20.65 3.19
C LYS A 32 6.01 -20.81 3.54
N GLU A 33 6.85 -21.08 2.57
CA GLU A 33 8.30 -21.16 2.75
C GLU A 33 8.90 -19.77 2.92
N ALA A 34 8.51 -18.82 2.05
CA ALA A 34 9.01 -17.46 2.09
C ALA A 34 8.70 -16.73 3.40
N ILE A 35 7.47 -16.85 3.94
CA ILE A 35 7.10 -16.16 5.19
C ILE A 35 7.89 -16.66 6.43
N LYS A 36 8.49 -17.85 6.38
CA LYS A 36 9.34 -18.35 7.47
C LYS A 36 10.73 -17.69 7.49
N LEU A 37 11.12 -17.08 6.39
CA LEU A 37 12.40 -16.41 6.21
C LEU A 37 12.32 -14.91 6.51
N VAL A 38 11.11 -14.38 6.72
CA VAL A 38 10.87 -12.96 6.99
C VAL A 38 10.99 -12.70 8.48
N ASP A 39 11.96 -11.90 8.89
CA ASP A 39 12.16 -11.40 10.24
C ASP A 39 11.66 -9.94 10.43
N ASP A 40 11.13 -9.33 9.38
CA ASP A 40 10.57 -7.98 9.34
C ASP A 40 9.04 -8.03 9.40
N ASP A 41 8.45 -7.71 10.54
CA ASP A 41 7.01 -7.77 10.79
C ASP A 41 6.19 -6.89 9.81
N LEU A 42 6.74 -5.74 9.41
CA LEU A 42 6.10 -4.88 8.41
C LEU A 42 6.02 -5.59 7.06
N LEU A 43 7.11 -6.18 6.60
CA LEU A 43 7.14 -6.93 5.35
C LEU A 43 6.24 -8.16 5.44
N LEU A 44 6.29 -8.91 6.54
CA LEU A 44 5.44 -10.08 6.79
C LEU A 44 3.96 -9.74 6.65
N LEU A 45 3.51 -8.66 7.30
CA LEU A 45 2.12 -8.20 7.21
C LEU A 45 1.76 -7.77 5.78
N CYS A 46 2.64 -7.02 5.11
CA CYS A 46 2.43 -6.64 3.71
C CYS A 46 2.28 -7.85 2.79
N MET A 47 3.11 -8.88 2.96
CA MET A 47 3.05 -10.11 2.18
C MET A 47 1.74 -10.87 2.42
N HIS A 48 1.29 -10.97 3.67
CA HIS A 48 0.01 -11.59 3.99
C HIS A 48 -1.17 -10.84 3.37
N LEU A 49 -1.21 -9.51 3.47
CA LEU A 49 -2.26 -8.69 2.86
C LEU A 49 -2.26 -8.79 1.32
N ALA A 50 -1.08 -8.83 0.71
CA ALA A 50 -0.96 -8.98 -0.75
C ALA A 50 -1.43 -10.37 -1.20
N PHE A 51 -1.00 -11.43 -0.54
CA PHE A 51 -1.26 -12.81 -0.95
C PHE A 51 -2.70 -13.25 -0.62
N ALA A 52 -3.15 -13.07 0.63
CA ALA A 52 -4.46 -13.54 1.07
C ALA A 52 -5.62 -12.65 0.60
N CYS A 53 -5.38 -11.33 0.50
CA CYS A 53 -6.42 -10.34 0.22
C CYS A 53 -6.29 -9.71 -1.18
N SER A 54 -5.24 -10.04 -1.93
CA SER A 54 -4.96 -9.47 -3.26
C SER A 54 -4.95 -7.94 -3.28
N LEU A 55 -4.49 -7.31 -2.19
CA LEU A 55 -4.37 -5.88 -2.11
C LEU A 55 -3.16 -5.40 -2.94
N ARG A 56 -3.34 -4.26 -3.62
CA ARG A 56 -2.21 -3.57 -4.27
C ARG A 56 -1.31 -2.92 -3.22
N VAL A 57 -0.02 -2.79 -3.52
CA VAL A 57 0.93 -2.19 -2.55
C VAL A 57 0.53 -0.79 -2.08
N GLY A 58 -0.06 0.04 -2.95
CA GLY A 58 -0.58 1.36 -2.56
C GLY A 58 -1.80 1.29 -1.65
N GLU A 59 -2.66 0.28 -1.82
CA GLU A 59 -3.80 0.00 -0.94
C GLU A 59 -3.32 -0.50 0.43
N ILE A 60 -2.31 -1.40 0.45
CA ILE A 60 -1.69 -1.90 1.69
C ILE A 60 -1.08 -0.75 2.49
N THR A 61 -0.24 0.07 1.86
CA THR A 61 0.44 1.18 2.54
C THR A 61 -0.49 2.36 2.87
N GLY A 62 -1.66 2.43 2.23
CA GLY A 62 -2.71 3.41 2.51
C GLY A 62 -3.81 2.94 3.46
N LEU A 63 -3.73 1.69 3.95
CA LEU A 63 -4.72 1.15 4.88
C LEU A 63 -4.63 1.87 6.23
N THR A 64 -5.79 2.27 6.77
CA THR A 64 -5.90 2.91 8.07
C THR A 64 -6.63 1.99 9.06
N TRP A 65 -6.37 2.15 10.35
CA TRP A 65 -7.03 1.34 11.37
C TRP A 65 -8.55 1.52 11.43
N ASP A 66 -9.08 2.64 10.94
CA ASP A 66 -10.54 2.86 10.81
C ASP A 66 -11.20 1.90 9.81
N ASP A 67 -10.41 1.36 8.87
CA ASP A 67 -10.89 0.45 7.83
C ASP A 67 -10.58 -1.01 8.14
N VAL A 68 -10.10 -1.34 9.34
CA VAL A 68 -9.73 -2.70 9.78
C VAL A 68 -10.65 -3.13 10.92
N ILE A 69 -11.48 -4.12 10.64
CA ILE A 69 -12.42 -4.69 11.61
C ILE A 69 -11.91 -6.07 12.01
N VAL A 70 -11.26 -6.15 13.18
CA VAL A 70 -10.60 -7.36 13.71
C VAL A 70 -10.81 -7.48 15.23
N ASP A 71 -11.94 -7.01 15.73
CA ASP A 71 -12.32 -7.25 17.12
C ASP A 71 -12.63 -8.74 17.37
N GLU A 72 -12.69 -9.13 18.64
CA GLU A 72 -12.89 -10.53 19.05
C GLU A 72 -14.18 -11.11 18.47
N GLU A 73 -15.26 -10.31 18.45
CA GLU A 73 -16.55 -10.73 17.92
C GLU A 73 -16.47 -10.96 16.40
N ALA A 74 -15.83 -10.04 15.67
CA ALA A 74 -15.65 -10.19 14.23
C ALA A 74 -14.81 -11.42 13.87
N ILE A 75 -13.78 -11.72 14.65
CA ILE A 75 -12.95 -12.90 14.44
C ILE A 75 -13.73 -14.18 14.76
N ALA A 76 -14.43 -14.22 15.90
CA ALA A 76 -15.23 -15.38 16.32
C ALA A 76 -16.33 -15.73 15.31
N ASN A 77 -16.94 -14.72 14.70
CA ASN A 77 -18.02 -14.87 13.72
C ASN A 77 -17.52 -14.99 12.27
N ASN A 78 -16.21 -15.14 12.02
CA ASN A 78 -15.60 -15.10 10.68
C ASN A 78 -15.98 -13.85 9.87
N ASN A 79 -16.13 -12.71 10.55
CA ASN A 79 -16.55 -11.43 10.00
C ASN A 79 -15.42 -10.39 10.00
N ALA A 80 -14.20 -10.82 10.31
CA ALA A 80 -13.01 -10.00 10.23
C ALA A 80 -12.77 -9.54 8.78
N ARG A 81 -12.52 -8.24 8.58
CA ARG A 81 -12.45 -7.67 7.24
C ARG A 81 -11.65 -6.38 7.18
N VAL A 82 -11.21 -6.02 6.00
CA VAL A 82 -10.68 -4.69 5.66
C VAL A 82 -11.53 -4.02 4.60
N ILE A 83 -11.66 -2.70 4.70
CA ILE A 83 -12.36 -1.86 3.72
C ILE A 83 -11.28 -1.15 2.89
N VAL A 84 -11.18 -1.51 1.62
CA VAL A 84 -10.23 -0.90 0.69
C VAL A 84 -10.91 0.28 0.04
N ASN A 85 -10.60 1.49 0.47
CA ASN A 85 -11.20 2.74 0.01
C ASN A 85 -10.17 3.87 -0.15
N LYS A 86 -8.89 3.57 0.09
CA LYS A 86 -7.77 4.52 0.05
C LYS A 86 -6.55 3.87 -0.57
N GLU A 87 -5.66 4.70 -1.10
CA GLU A 87 -4.31 4.31 -1.50
C GLU A 87 -3.29 5.37 -1.14
N LEU A 88 -2.09 4.94 -0.77
CA LEU A 88 -0.95 5.83 -0.61
C LEU A 88 -0.22 5.97 -1.95
N ALA A 89 -0.01 7.19 -2.40
CA ALA A 89 0.62 7.47 -3.67
C ALA A 89 1.56 8.68 -3.59
N ARG A 90 2.61 8.67 -4.40
CA ARG A 90 3.49 9.84 -4.59
C ARG A 90 3.04 10.60 -5.84
N ILE A 91 2.69 11.87 -5.67
CA ILE A 91 2.13 12.72 -6.72
C ILE A 91 3.00 13.98 -6.88
N SER A 92 3.19 14.45 -8.12
CA SER A 92 3.87 15.72 -8.37
C SER A 92 3.02 16.91 -7.92
N GLN A 93 3.64 17.95 -7.40
CA GLN A 93 2.93 19.17 -6.98
C GLN A 93 2.15 19.80 -8.13
N SER A 94 2.70 19.77 -9.35
CA SER A 94 2.02 20.27 -10.55
C SER A 94 0.75 19.47 -10.88
N ALA A 95 0.75 18.15 -10.66
CA ALA A 95 -0.45 17.32 -10.83
C ALA A 95 -1.49 17.59 -9.75
N MET A 96 -1.07 17.79 -8.50
CA MET A 96 -1.99 18.15 -7.40
C MET A 96 -2.72 19.45 -7.70
N GLN A 97 -2.00 20.48 -8.13
CA GLN A 97 -2.58 21.78 -8.51
C GLN A 97 -3.58 21.66 -9.67
N LYS A 98 -3.23 20.89 -10.71
CA LYS A 98 -4.11 20.67 -11.88
C LYS A 98 -5.41 19.94 -11.52
N LEU A 99 -5.35 18.97 -10.60
CA LEU A 99 -6.48 18.17 -10.15
C LEU A 99 -7.27 18.85 -9.03
N LYS A 100 -6.87 20.06 -8.59
CA LYS A 100 -7.49 20.80 -7.48
C LYS A 100 -7.66 19.94 -6.22
N GLU A 101 -6.74 19.01 -6.00
CA GLU A 101 -6.69 18.09 -4.86
C GLU A 101 -7.98 17.26 -4.65
N LYS A 102 -8.81 17.12 -5.67
CA LYS A 102 -10.17 16.57 -5.59
C LYS A 102 -10.28 15.19 -4.91
N ASP A 103 -9.26 14.37 -5.06
CA ASP A 103 -9.27 12.99 -4.54
C ASP A 103 -8.28 12.80 -3.38
N ILE A 104 -7.68 13.89 -2.86
CA ILE A 104 -6.68 13.84 -1.80
C ILE A 104 -7.37 13.92 -0.44
N ILE A 105 -7.12 12.91 0.41
CA ILE A 105 -7.60 12.83 1.78
C ILE A 105 -6.60 13.52 2.72
N LYS A 106 -5.28 13.24 2.52
CA LYS A 106 -4.22 13.78 3.37
C LYS A 106 -2.93 13.94 2.57
N ILE A 107 -2.23 15.04 2.80
CA ILE A 107 -0.89 15.29 2.29
C ILE A 107 0.09 15.11 3.46
N PHE A 108 1.09 14.25 3.29
CA PHE A 108 2.09 14.02 4.32
C PHE A 108 3.24 15.03 4.24
N PRO A 109 3.81 15.44 5.38
CA PRO A 109 4.97 16.31 5.42
C PRO A 109 6.14 15.72 4.63
N THR A 110 6.95 16.59 4.01
CA THR A 110 8.19 16.15 3.38
C THR A 110 9.37 16.52 4.25
N GLN A 111 10.29 15.59 4.43
CA GLN A 111 11.54 15.82 5.15
C GLN A 111 12.62 16.49 4.28
N LYS A 112 12.44 16.49 2.94
CA LYS A 112 13.40 17.05 2.01
C LYS A 112 12.91 18.41 1.50
N PRO A 113 13.66 19.50 1.69
CA PRO A 113 13.37 20.77 1.04
C PRO A 113 13.43 20.59 -0.49
N HIS A 114 12.68 21.39 -1.21
CA HIS A 114 12.62 21.40 -2.69
C HIS A 114 12.11 20.12 -3.36
N CYS A 115 11.38 19.27 -2.64
CA CYS A 115 10.79 18.08 -3.22
C CYS A 115 9.63 18.47 -4.16
N THR A 116 9.74 18.10 -5.43
CA THR A 116 8.71 18.37 -6.46
C THR A 116 7.50 17.45 -6.37
N THR A 117 7.55 16.43 -5.49
CA THR A 117 6.49 15.46 -5.27
C THR A 117 6.06 15.44 -3.81
N ARG A 118 4.85 14.99 -3.54
CA ARG A 118 4.30 14.76 -2.20
C ARG A 118 3.77 13.34 -2.07
N LEU A 119 3.91 12.78 -0.89
CA LEU A 119 3.22 11.55 -0.51
C LEU A 119 1.82 11.92 -0.02
N VAL A 120 0.82 11.28 -0.57
CA VAL A 120 -0.57 11.58 -0.27
C VAL A 120 -1.36 10.31 -0.03
N LEU A 121 -2.32 10.39 0.89
CA LEU A 121 -3.40 9.43 1.01
C LEU A 121 -4.55 9.94 0.15
N LYS A 122 -5.06 9.13 -0.74
CA LYS A 122 -6.12 9.53 -1.66
C LYS A 122 -7.14 8.42 -1.89
N THR A 123 -8.31 8.78 -2.40
CA THR A 123 -9.31 7.81 -2.86
C THR A 123 -8.81 7.09 -4.12
N PRO A 124 -9.23 5.83 -4.34
CA PRO A 124 -8.92 5.11 -5.57
C PRO A 124 -9.49 5.82 -6.81
N LYS A 125 -8.86 5.56 -7.96
CA LYS A 125 -9.22 6.21 -9.23
C LYS A 125 -10.65 5.89 -9.70
N THR A 126 -11.20 4.75 -9.31
CA THR A 126 -12.54 4.28 -9.73
C THR A 126 -13.35 3.83 -8.52
N GLU A 127 -14.65 4.06 -8.53
CA GLU A 127 -15.56 3.60 -7.47
C GLU A 127 -15.55 2.08 -7.29
N THR A 128 -15.34 1.33 -8.36
CA THR A 128 -15.22 -0.14 -8.36
C THR A 128 -13.99 -0.64 -7.60
N SER A 129 -13.05 0.25 -7.26
CA SER A 129 -11.90 -0.09 -6.41
C SER A 129 -12.26 -0.14 -4.93
N ASN A 130 -13.36 0.50 -4.53
CA ASN A 130 -13.87 0.42 -3.17
C ASN A 130 -14.47 -0.98 -2.96
N ARG A 131 -13.93 -1.71 -2.00
CA ARG A 131 -14.37 -3.08 -1.72
C ARG A 131 -14.08 -3.48 -0.29
N THR A 132 -14.90 -4.38 0.21
CA THR A 132 -14.64 -5.10 1.47
C THR A 132 -13.95 -6.42 1.13
N VAL A 133 -12.89 -6.75 1.88
CA VAL A 133 -12.14 -8.00 1.75
C VAL A 133 -12.17 -8.70 3.11
N TRP A 134 -12.69 -9.92 3.12
CA TRP A 134 -12.76 -10.76 4.30
C TRP A 134 -11.38 -11.34 4.61
N LEU A 135 -11.03 -11.38 5.89
CA LEU A 135 -9.73 -11.82 6.35
C LEU A 135 -9.78 -13.28 6.82
N PRO A 136 -8.80 -14.10 6.43
CA PRO A 136 -8.57 -15.36 7.13
C PRO A 136 -8.28 -15.10 8.62
N THR A 137 -8.76 -15.98 9.51
CA THR A 137 -8.58 -15.82 10.97
C THR A 137 -7.13 -15.60 11.37
N THR A 138 -6.19 -16.31 10.75
CA THR A 138 -4.75 -16.16 11.02
C THR A 138 -4.24 -14.75 10.70
N LEU A 139 -4.70 -14.15 9.59
CA LEU A 139 -4.33 -12.78 9.23
C LEU A 139 -5.01 -11.75 10.14
N ALA A 140 -6.26 -11.99 10.54
CA ALA A 140 -6.95 -11.14 11.50
C ALA A 140 -6.22 -11.10 12.85
N GLN A 141 -5.78 -12.27 13.35
CA GLN A 141 -4.99 -12.38 14.58
C GLN A 141 -3.62 -11.68 14.46
N LEU A 142 -2.95 -11.83 13.31
CA LEU A 142 -1.71 -11.10 13.02
C LEU A 142 -1.91 -9.57 13.08
N LEU A 143 -3.01 -9.06 12.51
CA LEU A 143 -3.36 -7.64 12.57
C LEU A 143 -3.64 -7.16 14.01
N VAL A 144 -4.30 -7.98 14.83
CA VAL A 144 -4.53 -7.66 16.25
C VAL A 144 -3.19 -7.52 16.99
N GLN A 145 -2.28 -8.48 16.80
CA GLN A 145 -0.96 -8.41 17.44
C GLN A 145 -0.17 -7.21 16.93
N TYR A 146 -0.12 -7.01 15.62
CA TYR A 146 0.59 -5.86 15.02
C TYR A 146 0.06 -4.51 15.52
N LYS A 147 -1.27 -4.39 15.71
CA LYS A 147 -1.88 -3.18 16.29
C LYS A 147 -1.40 -2.93 17.72
N LYS A 148 -1.30 -3.99 18.51
CA LYS A 148 -0.82 -3.92 19.90
C LYS A 148 0.63 -3.47 19.95
N ASP A 149 1.51 -4.09 19.15
CA ASP A 149 2.92 -3.76 19.09
C ASP A 149 3.15 -2.31 18.62
N GLN A 150 2.37 -1.87 17.62
CA GLN A 150 2.40 -0.49 17.15
C GLN A 150 1.92 0.50 18.23
N GLN A 151 0.92 0.13 19.04
CA GLN A 151 0.44 0.96 20.13
C GLN A 151 1.48 1.08 21.26
N GLU A 152 2.15 -0.02 21.61
CA GLU A 152 3.25 -0.02 22.58
C GLU A 152 4.41 0.87 22.12
N LEU A 153 4.77 0.78 20.84
CA LEU A 153 5.79 1.64 20.25
C LEU A 153 5.39 3.12 20.26
N LYS A 154 4.13 3.42 19.96
CA LYS A 154 3.58 4.77 20.02
C LYS A 154 3.62 5.36 21.43
N GLU A 155 3.29 4.56 22.43
CA GLU A 155 3.35 4.97 23.85
C GLU A 155 4.81 5.20 24.29
N PHE A 156 5.73 4.34 23.87
CA PHE A 156 7.17 4.48 24.15
C PHE A 156 7.77 5.75 23.54
N LEU A 157 7.45 6.06 22.29
CA LEU A 157 7.98 7.23 21.58
C LEU A 157 7.26 8.54 21.93
N GLY A 158 6.03 8.47 22.43
CA GLY A 158 5.24 9.63 22.79
C GLY A 158 5.14 10.67 21.66
N SER A 159 5.55 11.90 21.92
CA SER A 159 5.48 13.01 20.93
C SER A 159 6.41 12.84 19.72
N ALA A 160 7.35 11.92 19.75
CA ALA A 160 8.22 11.61 18.60
C ALA A 160 7.52 10.70 17.56
N TYR A 161 6.40 10.09 17.93
CA TYR A 161 5.60 9.28 17.01
C TYR A 161 4.60 10.13 16.23
N ASN A 162 4.65 10.05 14.90
CA ASN A 162 3.70 10.72 14.03
C ASN A 162 2.47 9.85 13.78
N ASP A 163 1.41 10.05 14.55
CA ASP A 163 0.18 9.28 14.42
C ASP A 163 -0.67 9.73 13.23
N TYR A 164 -0.63 8.96 12.18
CA TYR A 164 -1.46 9.12 10.99
C TYR A 164 -2.54 8.04 10.86
N ASN A 165 -2.75 7.23 11.88
CA ASN A 165 -3.70 6.11 11.91
C ASN A 165 -3.43 5.05 10.81
N LEU A 166 -2.22 5.00 10.26
CA LEU A 166 -1.85 4.02 9.24
C LEU A 166 -1.55 2.66 9.87
N VAL A 167 -2.03 1.59 9.23
CA VAL A 167 -1.67 0.22 9.59
C VAL A 167 -0.19 -0.02 9.31
N ILE A 168 0.26 0.30 8.10
CA ILE A 168 1.65 0.15 7.69
C ILE A 168 2.35 1.49 7.85
N ALA A 169 3.14 1.61 8.90
CA ALA A 169 3.90 2.80 9.23
C ALA A 169 5.35 2.44 9.57
N LEU A 170 6.26 3.40 9.40
CA LEU A 170 7.62 3.30 9.91
C LEU A 170 7.61 3.36 11.44
N GLU A 171 8.72 3.00 12.09
CA GLU A 171 8.86 3.01 13.56
C GLU A 171 8.49 4.38 14.18
N ASN A 172 8.72 5.47 13.50
CA ASN A 172 8.33 6.81 13.94
C ASN A 172 6.91 7.24 13.51
N GLY A 173 6.09 6.32 13.02
CA GLY A 173 4.72 6.56 12.57
C GLY A 173 4.58 7.19 11.17
N ASN A 174 5.68 7.52 10.51
CA ASN A 174 5.63 8.05 9.15
C ASN A 174 5.13 7.02 8.13
N PRO A 175 4.48 7.46 7.04
CA PRO A 175 3.96 6.54 6.04
C PRO A 175 5.07 5.79 5.30
N VAL A 176 4.83 4.52 5.02
CA VAL A 176 5.73 3.64 4.26
C VAL A 176 5.43 3.78 2.77
N GLU A 177 6.40 4.25 2.01
CA GLU A 177 6.27 4.31 0.55
C GLU A 177 6.27 2.89 -0.06
N SER A 178 5.47 2.70 -1.10
CA SER A 178 5.41 1.43 -1.85
C SER A 178 6.78 0.94 -2.35
N ARG A 179 7.73 1.87 -2.54
CA ARG A 179 9.10 1.51 -2.90
C ARG A 179 9.80 0.77 -1.78
N ILE A 180 9.65 1.21 -0.53
CA ILE A 180 10.28 0.57 0.64
C ILE A 180 9.83 -0.89 0.75
N VAL A 181 8.52 -1.15 0.61
CA VAL A 181 7.99 -2.52 0.65
C VAL A 181 8.57 -3.37 -0.48
N ARG A 182 8.66 -2.81 -1.69
CA ARG A 182 9.24 -3.53 -2.85
C ARG A 182 10.74 -3.79 -2.68
N ASP A 183 11.48 -2.81 -2.19
CA ASP A 183 12.93 -2.96 -1.98
C ASP A 183 13.20 -4.05 -0.92
N ARG A 184 12.48 -4.04 0.23
CA ARG A 184 12.57 -5.09 1.26
C ARG A 184 12.22 -6.48 0.70
N PHE A 185 11.14 -6.57 -0.07
CA PHE A 185 10.74 -7.82 -0.72
C PHE A 185 11.78 -8.32 -1.73
N THR A 186 12.39 -7.41 -2.49
CA THR A 186 13.45 -7.75 -3.44
C THR A 186 14.67 -8.29 -2.70
N THR A 187 15.10 -7.62 -1.62
CA THR A 187 16.20 -8.10 -0.77
C THR A 187 15.94 -9.51 -0.24
N LEU A 188 14.73 -9.77 0.29
CA LEU A 188 14.34 -11.12 0.72
C LEU A 188 14.51 -12.16 -0.37
N CYS A 189 14.08 -11.84 -1.61
CA CYS A 189 14.18 -12.76 -2.76
C CYS A 189 15.61 -12.93 -3.31
N GLU A 190 16.51 -12.00 -3.03
CA GLU A 190 17.92 -12.07 -3.45
C GLU A 190 18.78 -12.83 -2.44
N GLU A 191 18.39 -12.84 -1.16
CA GLU A 191 19.09 -13.52 -0.08
C GLU A 191 18.71 -15.01 0.06
N HIS A 192 17.56 -15.41 -0.52
CA HIS A 192 16.98 -16.77 -0.42
C HIS A 192 16.45 -17.28 -1.77
#